data_41d158e49ea9ec749a34d827cfa8692c
#
_entry.id   41d158e49ea9ec749a34d827cfa8692c
#
_cell.length_a   1.000
_cell.length_b   1.000
_cell.length_c   1.000
_cell.angle_alpha   90.00
_cell.angle_beta   90.00
_cell.angle_gamma   90.00
#
_symmetry.space_group_name_H-M   'P 1'
#
loop_
_entity.id
_entity.type
_entity.pdbx_description
1 polymer ?
#
loop_
_entity_poly.entity_id
_entity_poly.type
_entity_poly.pdbx_seq_one_letter_code
_entity_poly.pdbx_strand_id
1 'polypeptide(L)'
;GIFTQADGGNLGDVLYYTRQENSNFGLRLGMLVRKMDELDYIPPMPVSLDLKEVLWEEWEVLLKQIVEDSVYEVILLDVGECVQGLFQMLDLCDRIYMPILEDSISQGKLRQYEENLQTLQLERLSEKHIRLLSHRILKMR
;
A
#
# COMPACT_ATOMS: atom_id res chain seq x y z
N GLY A 1 -5.18 30.46 -2.25
CA GLY A 1 -4.85 29.94 -2.31
C GLY A 1 -4.78 29.27 -2.84
N ILE A 2 -4.63 29.14 -2.93
CA ILE A 2 -4.40 28.65 -3.21
C ILE A 2 -4.09 27.67 -3.49
N PHE A 3 -3.77 27.17 -3.49
CA PHE A 3 -3.49 26.27 -3.67
C PHE A 3 -2.90 25.65 -4.21
N THR A 4 -2.79 25.55 -4.15
CA THR A 4 -2.13 25.04 -4.60
C THR A 4 -1.90 23.87 -4.69
N GLN A 5 -1.96 23.50 -4.76
CA GLN A 5 -1.57 22.53 -4.87
C GLN A 5 -1.19 21.93 -5.98
N ALA A 6 -0.77 22.26 -6.61
CA ALA A 6 0.01 21.87 -7.73
C ALA A 6 1.13 20.92 -7.37
N ASP A 7 1.02 20.35 -6.24
CA ASP A 7 2.09 19.55 -5.65
C ASP A 7 1.99 18.07 -6.00
N GLY A 8 1.48 17.78 -7.18
CA GLY A 8 1.17 16.42 -7.56
C GLY A 8 -0.23 16.02 -7.11
N GLY A 9 -0.57 14.77 -7.31
CA GLY A 9 -1.86 14.24 -6.97
C GLY A 9 -1.82 13.36 -5.74
N ASN A 10 -2.85 12.54 -5.63
CA ASN A 10 -2.99 11.54 -4.61
C ASN A 10 -3.30 10.17 -5.24
N LEU A 11 -3.44 9.16 -4.41
CA LEU A 11 -3.72 7.81 -4.88
C LEU A 11 -4.99 7.71 -5.73
N GLY A 12 -6.00 8.53 -5.45
CA GLY A 12 -7.22 8.59 -6.26
C GLY A 12 -6.95 9.04 -7.69
N ASP A 13 -6.08 10.01 -7.86
CA ASP A 13 -5.69 10.48 -9.20
C ASP A 13 -4.93 9.41 -9.98
N VAL A 14 -4.05 8.69 -9.30
CA VAL A 14 -3.30 7.58 -9.92
C VAL A 14 -4.26 6.49 -10.38
N LEU A 15 -5.20 6.09 -9.53
CA LEU A 15 -6.21 5.09 -9.89
C LEU A 15 -7.08 5.56 -11.05
N TYR A 16 -7.42 6.84 -11.10
CA TYR A 16 -8.16 7.40 -12.22
C TYR A 16 -7.41 7.19 -13.53
N TYR A 17 -6.12 7.42 -13.57
CA TYR A 17 -5.32 7.22 -14.77
C TYR A 17 -5.15 5.75 -15.14
N THR A 18 -5.17 4.84 -14.19
CA THR A 18 -5.14 3.40 -14.52
C THR A 18 -6.40 2.93 -15.24
N ARG A 19 -7.52 3.60 -15.02
CA ARG A 19 -8.80 3.27 -15.66
C ARG A 19 -8.89 3.76 -17.09
N GLN A 20 -7.99 4.62 -17.50
CA GLN A 20 -7.95 5.17 -18.86
C GLN A 20 -7.04 4.31 -19.74
N GLU A 21 -7.53 3.92 -20.89
CA GLU A 21 -6.74 3.25 -21.92
C GLU A 21 -5.75 4.25 -22.51
N ASN A 22 -4.64 4.44 -21.85
CA ASN A 22 -3.69 5.47 -22.21
C ASN A 22 -2.27 4.95 -22.07
N SER A 23 -1.46 5.20 -23.07
CA SER A 23 -0.08 4.72 -23.14
C SER A 23 0.93 5.52 -22.31
N ASN A 24 0.49 6.56 -21.58
CA ASN A 24 1.39 7.47 -20.88
C ASN A 24 1.34 7.34 -19.34
N PHE A 25 1.05 6.15 -18.84
CA PHE A 25 0.93 5.94 -17.40
C PHE A 25 2.20 6.34 -16.65
N GLY A 26 3.36 5.87 -17.09
CA GLY A 26 4.64 6.17 -16.42
C GLY A 26 4.94 7.65 -16.35
N LEU A 27 4.67 8.38 -17.42
CA LEU A 27 4.85 9.84 -17.47
C LEU A 27 3.89 10.54 -16.50
N ARG A 28 2.62 10.14 -16.47
CA ARG A 28 1.62 10.70 -15.58
C ARG A 28 1.91 10.39 -14.12
N LEU A 29 2.35 9.18 -13.83
CA LEU A 29 2.80 8.79 -12.50
C LEU A 29 3.93 9.71 -12.03
N GLY A 30 4.90 9.95 -12.86
CA GLY A 30 6.01 10.85 -12.54
C GLY A 30 5.56 12.29 -12.22
N MET A 31 4.45 12.72 -12.78
CA MET A 31 3.87 14.03 -12.48
C MET A 31 3.06 14.05 -11.18
N LEU A 32 2.56 12.92 -10.75
CA LEU A 32 1.69 12.80 -9.58
C LEU A 32 2.45 12.47 -8.29
N VAL A 33 3.60 11.84 -8.39
CA VAL A 33 4.39 11.48 -7.21
C VAL A 33 4.98 12.71 -6.55
N ARG A 34 5.14 12.62 -5.25
CA ARG A 34 5.86 13.61 -4.44
C ARG A 34 7.21 13.06 -4.05
N LYS A 35 8.15 13.96 -3.88
CA LYS A 35 9.52 13.58 -3.54
C LYS A 35 9.82 13.90 -2.08
N MET A 36 10.46 12.94 -1.42
CA MET A 36 10.97 13.09 -0.07
C MET A 36 12.34 12.41 -0.02
N ASP A 37 13.38 13.20 -0.11
CA ASP A 37 14.76 12.74 -0.27
C ASP A 37 14.90 11.82 -1.49
N GLU A 38 15.28 10.56 -1.31
CA GLU A 38 15.44 9.59 -2.39
C GLU A 38 14.19 8.74 -2.61
N LEU A 39 13.12 9.04 -1.90
CA LEU A 39 11.86 8.31 -1.97
C LEU A 39 10.81 9.14 -2.71
N ASP A 40 10.23 8.55 -3.72
CA ASP A 40 9.02 9.08 -4.35
C ASP A 40 7.81 8.41 -3.70
N TYR A 41 6.79 9.18 -3.37
CA TYR A 41 5.60 8.61 -2.73
C TYR A 41 4.31 9.19 -3.31
N ILE A 42 3.26 8.42 -3.17
CA ILE A 42 1.91 8.81 -3.56
C ILE A 42 1.13 9.05 -2.27
N PRO A 43 0.63 10.28 -2.04
CA PRO A 43 -0.21 10.54 -0.88
C PRO A 43 -1.50 9.73 -0.91
N PRO A 44 -2.05 9.40 0.27
CA PRO A 44 -3.32 8.68 0.33
C PRO A 44 -4.47 9.51 -0.23
N MET A 45 -5.60 8.85 -0.46
CA MET A 45 -6.84 9.54 -0.78
C MET A 45 -7.27 10.46 0.36
N PRO A 46 -7.81 11.64 0.05
CA PRO A 46 -8.28 12.56 1.09
C PRO A 46 -9.37 11.98 1.98
N VAL A 47 -10.21 11.11 1.43
CA VAL A 47 -11.30 10.47 2.16
C VAL A 47 -11.04 8.97 2.25
N SER A 48 -10.85 8.47 3.45
CA SER A 48 -10.55 7.06 3.70
C SER A 48 -11.66 6.11 3.27
N LEU A 49 -12.91 6.58 3.21
CA LEU A 49 -14.03 5.77 2.74
C LEU A 49 -13.90 5.38 1.28
N ASP A 50 -13.30 6.24 0.46
CA ASP A 50 -13.10 5.97 -0.96
C ASP A 50 -12.16 4.78 -1.16
N LEU A 51 -11.25 4.56 -0.23
CA LEU A 51 -10.32 3.44 -0.27
C LEU A 51 -11.04 2.09 -0.22
N LYS A 52 -12.13 2.02 0.54
CA LYS A 52 -12.93 0.80 0.69
C LYS A 52 -13.72 0.44 -0.57
N GLU A 53 -13.96 1.42 -1.43
CA GLU A 53 -14.70 1.23 -2.66
C GLU A 53 -13.82 0.78 -3.82
N VAL A 54 -12.51 0.87 -3.67
CA VAL A 54 -11.57 0.40 -4.69
C VAL A 54 -11.56 -1.12 -4.71
N LEU A 55 -11.90 -1.69 -5.85
CA LEU A 55 -11.93 -3.14 -6.02
C LEU A 55 -10.52 -3.70 -6.12
N TRP A 56 -10.37 -4.96 -5.73
CA TRP A 56 -9.07 -5.65 -5.83
C TRP A 56 -8.51 -5.60 -7.26
N GLU A 57 -9.35 -5.77 -8.26
CA GLU A 57 -8.96 -5.74 -9.67
C GLU A 57 -8.33 -4.40 -10.06
N GLU A 58 -8.78 -3.31 -9.46
CA GLU A 58 -8.22 -1.99 -9.71
C GLU A 58 -6.83 -1.85 -9.08
N TRP A 59 -6.64 -2.38 -7.88
CA TRP A 59 -5.33 -2.44 -7.24
C TRP A 59 -4.34 -3.27 -8.04
N GLU A 60 -4.80 -4.41 -8.52
CA GLU A 60 -3.97 -5.31 -9.32
C GLU A 60 -3.48 -4.63 -10.60
N VAL A 61 -4.37 -3.94 -11.31
CA VAL A 61 -4.00 -3.19 -12.52
C VAL A 61 -2.99 -2.10 -12.20
N LEU A 62 -3.22 -1.34 -11.12
CA LEU A 62 -2.30 -0.29 -10.72
C LEU A 62 -0.91 -0.84 -10.44
N LEU A 63 -0.81 -1.87 -9.63
CA LEU A 63 0.48 -2.45 -9.26
C LEU A 63 1.22 -3.01 -10.47
N LYS A 64 0.52 -3.68 -11.37
CA LYS A 64 1.11 -4.17 -12.61
C LYS A 64 1.62 -3.04 -13.49
N GLN A 65 0.87 -1.96 -13.62
CA GLN A 65 1.30 -0.82 -14.41
C GLN A 65 2.54 -0.13 -13.82
N ILE A 66 2.61 -0.02 -12.49
CA ILE A 66 3.80 0.55 -11.86
C ILE A 66 5.03 -0.32 -12.16
N VAL A 67 4.90 -1.63 -12.08
CA VAL A 67 5.99 -2.55 -12.37
C VAL A 67 6.41 -2.49 -13.85
N GLU A 68 5.45 -2.45 -14.75
CA GLU A 68 5.71 -2.58 -16.20
C GLU A 68 6.03 -1.25 -16.87
N ASP A 69 5.39 -0.16 -16.44
CA ASP A 69 5.38 1.12 -17.16
C ASP A 69 6.02 2.26 -16.37
N SER A 70 6.72 1.99 -15.31
CA SER A 70 7.41 3.02 -14.54
C SER A 70 8.91 2.72 -14.39
N VAL A 71 9.64 3.67 -13.84
CA VAL A 71 11.08 3.54 -13.59
C VAL A 71 11.39 2.91 -12.23
N TYR A 72 10.38 2.62 -11.44
CA TYR A 72 10.57 2.15 -10.07
C TYR A 72 10.89 0.66 -10.03
N GLU A 73 11.96 0.33 -9.33
CA GLU A 73 12.41 -1.06 -9.14
C GLU A 73 11.85 -1.66 -7.85
N VAL A 74 11.54 -0.81 -6.88
CA VAL A 74 11.02 -1.22 -5.57
C VAL A 74 9.75 -0.43 -5.27
N ILE A 75 8.71 -1.16 -4.90
CA ILE A 75 7.43 -0.58 -4.49
C ILE A 75 7.20 -0.90 -3.03
N LEU A 76 7.00 0.14 -2.23
CA LEU A 76 6.63 0.01 -0.83
C LEU A 76 5.14 0.29 -0.68
N LEU A 77 4.41 -0.67 -0.13
CA LEU A 77 2.99 -0.54 0.13
C LEU A 77 2.77 -0.36 1.62
N ASP A 78 2.23 0.78 2.00
CA ASP A 78 1.75 1.02 3.36
C ASP A 78 0.26 0.67 3.38
N VAL A 79 -0.07 -0.49 3.92
CA VAL A 79 -1.39 -1.08 3.79
C VAL A 79 -2.08 -1.15 5.14
N GLY A 80 -3.26 -0.53 5.21
CA GLY A 80 -4.15 -0.66 6.36
C GLY A 80 -5.18 -1.78 6.18
N GLU A 81 -5.99 -1.98 7.20
CA GLU A 81 -7.01 -3.04 7.20
C GLU A 81 -8.21 -2.74 6.29
N CYS A 82 -8.30 -1.53 5.77
CA CYS A 82 -9.49 -1.04 5.06
C CYS A 82 -9.50 -1.32 3.55
N VAL A 83 -8.47 -1.94 3.01
CA VAL A 83 -8.40 -2.18 1.56
C VAL A 83 -9.07 -3.50 1.22
N GLN A 84 -9.82 -3.49 0.12
CA GLN A 84 -10.31 -4.73 -0.47
C GLN A 84 -9.14 -5.54 -1.02
N GLY A 85 -9.19 -6.84 -0.83
CA GLY A 85 -8.14 -7.69 -1.36
C GLY A 85 -6.82 -7.60 -0.62
N LEU A 86 -6.84 -7.26 0.68
CA LEU A 86 -5.63 -7.18 1.49
C LEU A 86 -4.74 -8.41 1.33
N PHE A 87 -5.32 -9.60 1.44
CA PHE A 87 -4.54 -10.85 1.37
C PHE A 87 -4.00 -11.10 -0.03
N GLN A 88 -4.75 -10.76 -1.06
CA GLN A 88 -4.28 -10.83 -2.44
C GLN A 88 -3.11 -9.86 -2.67
N MET A 89 -3.21 -8.66 -2.10
CA MET A 89 -2.13 -7.67 -2.17
C MET A 89 -0.88 -8.17 -1.46
N LEU A 90 -1.02 -8.75 -0.28
CA LEU A 90 0.09 -9.34 0.46
C LEU A 90 0.72 -10.51 -0.31
N ASP A 91 -0.09 -11.29 -1.02
CA ASP A 91 0.41 -12.40 -1.83
C ASP A 91 1.28 -11.92 -3.00
N LEU A 92 1.03 -10.74 -3.53
CA LEU A 92 1.88 -10.15 -4.57
C LEU A 92 3.22 -9.63 -4.04
N CYS A 93 3.33 -9.36 -2.76
CA CYS A 93 4.55 -8.83 -2.17
C CYS A 93 5.64 -9.89 -2.07
N ASP A 94 6.87 -9.51 -2.33
CA ASP A 94 8.03 -10.38 -2.09
C ASP A 94 8.37 -10.46 -0.62
N ARG A 95 8.15 -9.36 0.12
CA ARG A 95 8.41 -9.26 1.56
C ARG A 95 7.29 -8.47 2.23
N ILE A 96 6.97 -8.89 3.45
CA ILE A 96 5.95 -8.25 4.26
C ILE A 96 6.58 -7.89 5.61
N TYR A 97 6.66 -6.60 5.89
CA TYR A 97 7.16 -6.12 7.18
C TYR A 97 5.99 -5.91 8.12
N MET A 98 6.04 -6.56 9.25
CA MET A 98 4.97 -6.53 10.25
C MET A 98 5.50 -5.95 11.56
N PRO A 99 5.20 -4.69 11.86
CA PRO A 99 5.52 -4.13 13.16
C PRO A 99 4.67 -4.80 14.24
N ILE A 100 5.30 -5.27 15.30
CA ILE A 100 4.63 -5.96 16.40
C ILE A 100 4.95 -5.23 17.70
N LEU A 101 3.89 -4.95 18.45
CA LEU A 101 3.98 -4.42 19.81
C LEU A 101 3.85 -5.56 20.82
N GLU A 102 4.47 -5.42 21.96
CA GLU A 102 4.46 -6.46 23.02
C GLU A 102 3.22 -6.41 23.90
N ASP A 103 2.26 -5.53 23.63
CA ASP A 103 1.05 -5.46 24.41
C ASP A 103 0.07 -6.60 24.05
N SER A 104 -0.85 -6.90 24.98
CA SER A 104 -1.78 -8.01 24.82
C SER A 104 -2.77 -7.83 23.68
N ILE A 105 -3.15 -6.60 23.37
CA ILE A 105 -4.07 -6.30 22.26
C ILE A 105 -3.39 -6.58 20.93
N SER A 106 -2.16 -6.11 20.78
CA SER A 106 -1.39 -6.34 19.55
C SER A 106 -1.08 -7.81 19.34
N GLN A 107 -0.78 -8.55 20.41
CA GLN A 107 -0.56 -9.99 20.33
C GLN A 107 -1.85 -10.74 19.96
N GLY A 108 -2.99 -10.28 20.46
CA GLY A 108 -4.29 -10.83 20.07
C GLY A 108 -4.60 -10.61 18.60
N LYS A 109 -4.33 -9.42 18.08
CA LYS A 109 -4.49 -9.12 16.66
C LYS A 109 -3.57 -9.96 15.78
N LEU A 110 -2.33 -10.16 16.22
CA LEU A 110 -1.39 -11.00 15.50
C LEU A 110 -1.88 -12.44 15.40
N ARG A 111 -2.38 -13.01 16.51
CA ARG A 111 -2.93 -14.36 16.50
C ARG A 111 -4.12 -14.46 15.57
N GLN A 112 -5.02 -13.48 15.60
CA GLN A 112 -6.17 -13.45 14.71
C GLN A 112 -5.74 -13.40 13.25
N TYR A 113 -4.74 -12.61 12.94
CA TYR A 113 -4.17 -12.52 11.59
C TYR A 113 -3.62 -13.88 11.13
N GLU A 114 -2.86 -14.55 11.97
CA GLU A 114 -2.30 -15.86 11.67
C GLU A 114 -3.40 -16.92 11.47
N GLU A 115 -4.45 -16.88 12.30
CA GLU A 115 -5.62 -17.73 12.13
C GLU A 115 -6.34 -17.46 10.81
N ASN A 116 -6.47 -16.21 10.42
CA ASN A 116 -7.06 -15.84 9.14
C ASN A 116 -6.24 -16.38 7.96
N LEU A 117 -4.92 -16.35 8.04
CA LEU A 117 -4.06 -16.95 7.01
C LEU A 117 -4.33 -18.46 6.89
N GLN A 118 -4.47 -19.15 8.00
CA GLN A 118 -4.79 -20.58 7.99
C GLN A 118 -6.17 -20.84 7.39
N THR A 119 -7.17 -20.09 7.81
CA THR A 119 -8.55 -20.23 7.31
C THR A 119 -8.64 -20.01 5.81
N LEU A 120 -7.89 -19.05 5.29
CA LEU A 120 -7.85 -18.73 3.88
C LEU A 120 -6.86 -19.58 3.09
N GLN A 121 -6.20 -20.54 3.73
CA GLN A 121 -5.16 -21.39 3.12
C GLN A 121 -4.02 -20.58 2.50
N LEU A 122 -3.62 -19.53 3.19
CA LEU A 122 -2.55 -18.62 2.77
C LEU A 122 -1.33 -18.69 3.71
N GLU A 123 -1.09 -19.86 4.32
CA GLU A 123 0.04 -20.05 5.24
C GLU A 123 1.38 -19.79 4.57
N ARG A 124 1.46 -19.93 3.25
CA ARG A 124 2.66 -19.62 2.48
C ARG A 124 3.10 -18.16 2.63
N LEU A 125 2.17 -17.25 2.98
CA LEU A 125 2.52 -15.85 3.21
C LEU A 125 3.41 -15.66 4.44
N SER A 126 3.36 -16.60 5.39
CA SER A 126 4.20 -16.54 6.59
C SER A 126 5.69 -16.55 6.26
N GLU A 127 6.09 -17.17 5.17
CA GLU A 127 7.48 -17.22 4.73
C GLU A 127 8.01 -15.85 4.28
N LYS A 128 7.12 -14.96 3.88
CA LYS A 128 7.45 -13.61 3.44
C LYS A 128 7.53 -12.60 4.58
N HIS A 129 7.05 -12.96 5.76
CA HIS A 129 6.91 -12.04 6.88
C HIS A 129 8.24 -11.78 7.58
N ILE A 130 8.52 -10.52 7.81
CA ILE A 130 9.61 -10.03 8.63
C ILE A 130 8.98 -9.30 9.80
N ARG A 131 9.09 -9.86 10.99
CA ARG A 131 8.53 -9.27 12.19
C ARG A 131 9.49 -8.23 12.75
N LEU A 132 8.97 -7.02 12.93
CA LEU A 132 9.70 -5.92 13.53
C LEU A 132 9.17 -5.72 14.95
N LEU A 133 9.96 -6.12 15.95
CA LEU A 133 9.62 -5.90 17.35
C LEU A 133 9.90 -4.44 17.69
N SER A 134 8.88 -3.76 18.18
CA SER A 134 9.02 -2.42 18.69
C SER A 134 8.72 -2.45 20.20
N HIS A 135 9.76 -2.32 21.00
CA HIS A 135 9.64 -2.27 22.46
C HIS A 135 9.07 -0.94 22.94
N ARG A 136 9.35 0.10 22.23
CA ARG A 136 8.81 1.44 22.50
C ARG A 136 8.62 2.18 21.22
N ILE A 137 7.43 2.69 21.06
CA ILE A 137 7.18 3.65 20.02
C ILE A 137 7.49 5.01 20.64
N LEU A 138 8.61 5.56 20.25
CA LEU A 138 8.87 6.94 20.49
C LEU A 138 8.09 7.73 19.45
N LYS A 139 6.95 8.26 19.86
CA LYS A 139 6.21 9.16 18.98
C LYS A 139 6.86 10.52 19.05
N MET A 140 7.67 10.79 18.07
CA MET A 140 8.19 12.11 17.83
C MET A 140 7.24 12.84 16.91
N ARG A 141 6.64 13.87 17.42
CA ARG A 141 5.74 14.73 16.66
C ARG A 141 6.04 16.17 16.93
#